data_7ec85c82801eb836ec45c8b8810941c6
#
_entry.id   7ec85c82801eb836ec45c8b8810941c6
#
_cell.length_a   1.000
_cell.length_b   1.000
_cell.length_c   1.000
_cell.angle_alpha   90.00
_cell.angle_beta   90.00
_cell.angle_gamma   90.00
#
_symmetry.space_group_name_H-M   'P 1'
#
loop_
_entity.id
_entity.type
_entity.pdbx_description
1 polymer ?
#
loop_
_entity_poly.entity_id
_entity_poly.type
_entity_poly.pdbx_seq_one_letter_code
_entity_poly.pdbx_strand_id
1 'polypeptide(L)'
;RERKIHFQPAVQKEWDKINDSYMLALSKTLEIDWPKKDKVFKVFVSPNPICPRFIKERVFDAYYRDPLERMIAISIHEILHFLWFEKWKEVFPKTPKYHFDEPYLEWKLSEMVPRTILSDKSIQNIFNHKPLIYDEYAYLNIKGRLLPKHLGEFYYKRKDIEDFIKKSWEFVKKHEKEINKA
;
A
#
# COMPACT_ATOMS: atom_id res chain seq x y z
N ARG A 1 -18.71 10.34 8.25
CA ARG A 1 -18.74 11.06 6.95
C ARG A 1 -18.01 10.17 5.95
N GLU A 2 -18.74 9.71 4.94
CA GLU A 2 -18.25 8.84 3.87
C GLU A 2 -17.10 9.50 3.11
N ARG A 3 -16.02 8.74 2.89
CA ARG A 3 -14.97 9.11 1.94
C ARG A 3 -15.33 8.53 0.59
N LYS A 4 -15.39 9.38 -0.43
CA LYS A 4 -15.78 8.96 -1.79
C LYS A 4 -14.56 8.98 -2.71
N ILE A 5 -14.43 7.91 -3.49
CA ILE A 5 -13.51 7.81 -4.61
C ILE A 5 -14.32 7.98 -5.87
N HIS A 6 -13.87 8.84 -6.78
CA HIS A 6 -14.54 9.08 -8.04
C HIS A 6 -13.86 8.30 -9.15
N PHE A 7 -14.53 7.28 -9.63
CA PHE A 7 -14.16 6.46 -10.78
C PHE A 7 -15.10 6.69 -11.96
N GLN A 8 -14.81 6.03 -13.09
CA GLN A 8 -15.84 5.75 -14.09
C GLN A 8 -17.01 5.02 -13.43
N PRO A 9 -18.27 5.25 -13.88
CA PRO A 9 -19.46 4.78 -13.16
C PRO A 9 -19.48 3.30 -12.79
N ALA A 10 -18.95 2.43 -13.66
CA ALA A 10 -18.90 0.99 -13.39
C ALA A 10 -17.93 0.64 -12.25
N VAL A 11 -16.74 1.25 -12.27
CA VAL A 11 -15.73 1.04 -11.21
C VAL A 11 -16.20 1.64 -9.89
N GLN A 12 -16.83 2.83 -9.95
CA GLN A 12 -17.39 3.48 -8.77
C GLN A 12 -18.45 2.59 -8.10
N LYS A 13 -19.36 2.02 -8.88
CA LYS A 13 -20.41 1.14 -8.36
C LYS A 13 -19.84 -0.08 -7.62
N GLU A 14 -18.77 -0.70 -8.13
CA GLU A 14 -18.13 -1.83 -7.44
C GLU A 14 -17.32 -1.37 -6.24
N TRP A 15 -16.63 -0.23 -6.34
CA TRP A 15 -15.91 0.35 -5.22
C TRP A 15 -16.84 0.72 -4.05
N ASP A 16 -18.00 1.29 -4.32
CA ASP A 16 -18.99 1.69 -3.30
C ASP A 16 -19.45 0.51 -2.42
N LYS A 17 -19.41 -0.72 -2.95
CA LYS A 17 -19.74 -1.93 -2.15
C LYS A 17 -18.74 -2.25 -1.06
N ILE A 18 -17.47 -1.83 -1.23
CA ILE A 18 -16.37 -2.18 -0.33
C ILE A 18 -15.75 -0.98 0.38
N ASN A 19 -16.04 0.24 -0.06
CA ASN A 19 -15.39 1.48 0.40
C ASN A 19 -15.28 1.55 1.93
N ASP A 20 -16.42 1.56 2.63
CA ASP A 20 -16.45 1.80 4.08
C ASP A 20 -15.79 0.67 4.85
N SER A 21 -16.05 -0.57 4.45
CA SER A 21 -15.46 -1.75 5.09
C SER A 21 -13.95 -1.81 4.87
N TYR A 22 -13.46 -1.50 3.66
CA TYR A 22 -12.04 -1.47 3.37
C TYR A 22 -11.33 -0.32 4.11
N MET A 23 -11.88 0.89 4.06
CA MET A 23 -11.29 2.04 4.78
C MET A 23 -11.19 1.79 6.28
N LEU A 24 -12.22 1.17 6.87
CA LEU A 24 -12.22 0.80 8.28
C LEU A 24 -11.22 -0.32 8.59
N ALA A 25 -11.18 -1.38 7.77
CA ALA A 25 -10.25 -2.49 7.95
C ALA A 25 -8.81 -2.02 7.85
N LEU A 26 -8.49 -1.18 6.86
CA LEU A 26 -7.14 -0.64 6.67
C LEU A 26 -6.71 0.25 7.84
N SER A 27 -7.60 1.13 8.33
CA SER A 27 -7.36 1.96 9.51
C SER A 27 -7.04 1.11 10.75
N LYS A 28 -7.81 0.06 10.99
CA LYS A 28 -7.56 -0.89 12.10
C LYS A 28 -6.25 -1.64 11.91
N THR A 29 -5.96 -2.11 10.70
CA THR A 29 -4.75 -2.89 10.39
C THR A 29 -3.48 -2.06 10.56
N LEU A 30 -3.52 -0.78 10.19
CA LEU A 30 -2.40 0.16 10.34
C LEU A 30 -2.41 0.92 11.67
N GLU A 31 -3.41 0.67 12.52
CA GLU A 31 -3.54 1.29 13.86
C GLU A 31 -3.41 2.83 13.78
N ILE A 32 -4.11 3.44 12.82
CA ILE A 32 -4.13 4.88 12.61
C ILE A 32 -5.47 5.32 12.00
N ASP A 33 -6.00 6.44 12.49
CA ASP A 33 -7.18 7.05 11.90
C ASP A 33 -6.85 7.78 10.60
N TRP A 34 -7.81 7.77 9.68
CA TRP A 34 -7.71 8.58 8.47
C TRP A 34 -7.64 10.07 8.82
N PRO A 35 -6.73 10.84 8.21
CA PRO A 35 -6.66 12.27 8.43
C PRO A 35 -8.01 12.95 8.18
N LYS A 36 -8.47 13.82 9.10
CA LYS A 36 -9.79 14.48 9.02
C LYS A 36 -9.97 15.35 7.78
N LYS A 37 -8.88 15.86 7.21
CA LYS A 37 -8.86 16.66 5.98
C LYS A 37 -9.03 15.84 4.70
N ASP A 38 -8.70 14.54 4.76
CA ASP A 38 -8.66 13.66 3.60
C ASP A 38 -10.01 12.95 3.45
N LYS A 39 -10.96 13.65 2.82
CA LYS A 39 -12.34 13.15 2.66
C LYS A 39 -12.57 12.44 1.33
N VAL A 40 -11.74 12.69 0.34
CA VAL A 40 -11.92 12.19 -1.03
C VAL A 40 -10.58 11.81 -1.64
N PHE A 41 -10.49 10.61 -2.20
CA PHE A 41 -9.44 10.21 -3.11
C PHE A 41 -9.97 10.32 -4.53
N LYS A 42 -9.15 10.80 -5.45
CA LYS A 42 -9.52 10.90 -6.88
C LYS A 42 -8.74 9.85 -7.66
N VAL A 43 -9.43 9.17 -8.55
CA VAL A 43 -8.80 8.21 -9.46
C VAL A 43 -9.03 8.69 -10.88
N PHE A 44 -7.93 8.88 -11.60
CA PHE A 44 -8.00 9.17 -13.03
C PHE A 44 -7.86 7.87 -13.82
N VAL A 45 -8.80 7.62 -14.69
CA VAL A 45 -8.67 6.54 -15.66
C VAL A 45 -7.86 7.07 -16.84
N SER A 46 -6.64 6.58 -16.97
CA SER A 46 -5.65 7.10 -17.91
C SER A 46 -5.13 6.03 -18.88
N PRO A 47 -4.52 6.43 -20.01
CA PRO A 47 -3.84 5.50 -20.91
C PRO A 47 -2.45 5.05 -20.39
N ASN A 48 -2.03 5.52 -19.21
CA ASN A 48 -0.74 5.18 -18.63
C ASN A 48 -0.83 3.85 -17.84
N PRO A 49 -0.16 2.77 -18.29
CA PRO A 49 -0.22 1.46 -17.60
C PRO A 49 0.59 1.42 -16.29
N ILE A 50 1.42 2.45 -16.01
CA ILE A 50 2.24 2.52 -14.80
C ILE A 50 1.40 2.88 -13.56
N CYS A 51 0.21 3.48 -13.75
CA CYS A 51 -0.69 3.87 -12.66
C CYS A 51 -0.02 4.73 -11.57
N PRO A 52 0.57 5.90 -11.91
CA PRO A 52 1.29 6.73 -10.97
C PRO A 52 0.40 7.22 -9.83
N ARG A 53 1.02 7.40 -8.65
CA ARG A 53 0.38 7.92 -7.44
C ARG A 53 0.97 9.29 -7.08
N PHE A 54 0.09 10.18 -6.63
CA PHE A 54 0.43 11.54 -6.17
C PHE A 54 -0.03 11.71 -4.72
N ILE A 55 0.89 11.46 -3.79
CA ILE A 55 0.59 11.41 -2.33
C ILE A 55 0.01 12.71 -1.83
N LYS A 56 0.56 13.86 -2.26
CA LYS A 56 0.13 15.18 -1.79
C LYS A 56 -1.29 15.53 -2.23
N GLU A 57 -1.62 15.20 -3.46
CA GLU A 57 -2.89 15.51 -4.11
C GLU A 57 -3.99 14.50 -3.77
N ARG A 58 -3.66 13.37 -3.15
CA ARG A 58 -4.55 12.24 -2.88
C ARG A 58 -5.18 11.67 -4.16
N VAL A 59 -4.34 11.50 -5.17
CA VAL A 59 -4.72 11.05 -6.52
C VAL A 59 -3.85 9.89 -6.93
N PHE A 60 -4.41 8.98 -7.71
CA PHE A 60 -3.66 7.96 -8.45
C PHE A 60 -4.36 7.66 -9.79
N ASP A 61 -3.61 7.04 -10.70
CA ASP A 61 -4.15 6.62 -11.99
C ASP A 61 -4.56 5.15 -11.97
N ALA A 62 -5.60 4.81 -12.74
CA ALA A 62 -5.97 3.46 -13.10
C ALA A 62 -5.93 3.31 -14.62
N TYR A 63 -5.35 2.20 -15.10
CA TYR A 63 -5.22 1.98 -16.53
C TYR A 63 -6.56 1.61 -17.17
N TYR A 64 -6.97 2.33 -18.23
CA TYR A 64 -8.30 2.19 -18.83
C TYR A 64 -8.60 0.83 -19.46
N ARG A 65 -7.58 0.03 -19.80
CA ARG A 65 -7.72 -1.31 -20.36
C ARG A 65 -7.72 -2.42 -19.32
N ASP A 66 -7.46 -2.09 -18.07
CA ASP A 66 -7.52 -3.10 -17.02
C ASP A 66 -8.95 -3.59 -16.80
N PRO A 67 -9.15 -4.88 -16.57
CA PRO A 67 -10.45 -5.38 -16.15
C PRO A 67 -10.84 -4.77 -14.80
N LEU A 68 -12.15 -4.68 -14.56
CA LEU A 68 -12.74 -4.04 -13.39
C LEU A 68 -12.12 -4.54 -12.06
N GLU A 69 -11.96 -5.84 -11.92
CA GLU A 69 -11.36 -6.45 -10.74
C GLU A 69 -9.92 -5.97 -10.49
N ARG A 70 -9.12 -5.83 -11.57
CA ARG A 70 -7.76 -5.31 -11.47
C ARG A 70 -7.75 -3.82 -11.09
N MET A 71 -8.66 -3.01 -11.62
CA MET A 71 -8.78 -1.59 -11.21
C MET A 71 -9.12 -1.47 -9.72
N ILE A 72 -9.98 -2.34 -9.18
CA ILE A 72 -10.28 -2.38 -7.76
C ILE A 72 -9.05 -2.82 -6.96
N ALA A 73 -8.32 -3.85 -7.41
CA ALA A 73 -7.11 -4.32 -6.74
C ALA A 73 -6.00 -3.24 -6.72
N ILE A 74 -5.82 -2.49 -7.82
CA ILE A 74 -4.92 -1.33 -7.88
C ILE A 74 -5.38 -0.27 -6.88
N SER A 75 -6.67 0.03 -6.81
CA SER A 75 -7.19 1.04 -5.88
C SER A 75 -6.97 0.66 -4.41
N ILE A 76 -7.16 -0.59 -4.07
CA ILE A 76 -6.84 -1.15 -2.75
C ILE A 76 -5.35 -0.96 -2.43
N HIS A 77 -4.47 -1.24 -3.40
CA HIS A 77 -3.03 -1.07 -3.27
C HIS A 77 -2.64 0.40 -3.07
N GLU A 78 -3.10 1.29 -3.94
CA GLU A 78 -2.74 2.71 -3.89
C GLU A 78 -3.27 3.42 -2.64
N ILE A 79 -4.48 3.07 -2.21
CA ILE A 79 -5.08 3.64 -0.99
C ILE A 79 -4.30 3.20 0.27
N LEU A 80 -3.75 1.97 0.29
CA LEU A 80 -2.86 1.56 1.37
C LEU A 80 -1.70 2.53 1.55
N HIS A 81 -1.04 2.95 0.46
CA HIS A 81 0.11 3.84 0.55
C HIS A 81 -0.21 5.18 1.21
N PHE A 82 -1.40 5.75 0.96
CA PHE A 82 -1.77 7.02 1.59
C PHE A 82 -1.82 6.92 3.11
N LEU A 83 -2.36 5.81 3.64
CA LEU A 83 -2.43 5.62 5.09
C LEU A 83 -1.11 5.11 5.67
N TRP A 84 -0.37 4.28 4.92
CA TRP A 84 0.96 3.81 5.29
C TRP A 84 1.92 4.98 5.55
N PHE A 85 1.97 5.96 4.66
CA PHE A 85 2.86 7.11 4.86
C PHE A 85 2.39 8.06 5.97
N GLU A 86 1.10 8.11 6.31
CA GLU A 86 0.66 8.82 7.52
C GLU A 86 1.15 8.08 8.77
N LYS A 87 1.04 6.75 8.82
CA LYS A 87 1.58 5.94 9.92
C LYS A 87 3.11 6.01 9.99
N TRP A 88 3.78 5.99 8.84
CA TRP A 88 5.23 6.19 8.77
C TRP A 88 5.68 7.49 9.43
N LYS A 89 4.99 8.60 9.21
CA LYS A 89 5.31 9.90 9.82
C LYS A 89 5.13 9.90 11.33
N GLU A 90 4.22 9.10 11.88
CA GLU A 90 4.11 8.93 13.34
C GLU A 90 5.35 8.22 13.89
N VAL A 91 5.79 7.15 13.22
CA VAL A 91 6.94 6.33 13.65
C VAL A 91 8.28 7.04 13.40
N PHE A 92 8.41 7.73 12.26
CA PHE A 92 9.63 8.41 11.80
C PHE A 92 9.34 9.85 11.37
N PRO A 93 9.06 10.77 12.31
CA PRO A 93 8.58 12.12 12.01
C PRO A 93 9.61 13.01 11.28
N LYS A 94 10.88 12.62 11.27
CA LYS A 94 11.96 13.37 10.61
C LYS A 94 12.18 12.95 9.15
N THR A 95 11.47 11.95 8.64
CA THR A 95 11.60 11.51 7.25
C THR A 95 11.18 12.63 6.28
N PRO A 96 12.04 13.06 5.35
CA PRO A 96 11.67 14.03 4.35
C PRO A 96 10.55 13.51 3.44
N LYS A 97 9.60 14.36 3.08
CA LYS A 97 8.44 13.94 2.26
C LYS A 97 8.82 13.39 0.89
N TYR A 98 9.91 13.87 0.29
CA TYR A 98 10.39 13.38 -0.99
C TYR A 98 10.94 11.95 -0.94
N HIS A 99 11.19 11.38 0.26
CA HIS A 99 11.54 9.97 0.42
C HIS A 99 10.34 9.02 0.20
N PHE A 100 9.13 9.57 0.06
CA PHE A 100 7.92 8.78 -0.25
C PHE A 100 7.73 8.55 -1.75
N ASP A 101 8.68 9.02 -2.57
CA ASP A 101 8.74 8.84 -4.01
C ASP A 101 10.01 8.06 -4.41
N GLU A 102 10.02 7.51 -5.62
CA GLU A 102 11.22 6.85 -6.19
C GLU A 102 12.40 7.83 -6.26
N PRO A 103 13.63 7.39 -6.01
CA PRO A 103 14.11 6.00 -5.80
C PRO A 103 14.38 5.63 -4.34
N TYR A 104 13.82 6.34 -3.39
CA TYR A 104 14.16 6.24 -1.98
C TYR A 104 13.76 4.90 -1.34
N LEU A 105 14.51 4.48 -0.34
CA LEU A 105 14.33 3.18 0.33
C LEU A 105 13.00 3.10 1.08
N GLU A 106 12.49 4.22 1.60
CA GLU A 106 11.17 4.34 2.21
C GLU A 106 10.06 4.05 1.21
N TRP A 107 10.18 4.60 -0.01
CA TRP A 107 9.27 4.30 -1.10
C TRP A 107 9.35 2.81 -1.47
N LYS A 108 10.56 2.26 -1.65
CA LYS A 108 10.75 0.83 -1.95
C LYS A 108 10.10 -0.07 -0.91
N LEU A 109 10.27 0.24 0.38
CA LEU A 109 9.61 -0.54 1.44
C LEU A 109 8.09 -0.42 1.33
N SER A 110 7.55 0.75 0.97
CA SER A 110 6.11 0.91 0.77
C SER A 110 5.56 0.01 -0.34
N GLU A 111 6.36 -0.31 -1.36
CA GLU A 111 5.98 -1.24 -2.45
C GLU A 111 6.15 -2.73 -2.08
N MET A 112 6.94 -3.02 -1.06
CA MET A 112 7.16 -4.39 -0.57
C MET A 112 6.07 -4.87 0.40
N VAL A 113 5.55 -3.96 1.24
CA VAL A 113 4.62 -4.31 2.33
C VAL A 113 3.18 -4.63 1.88
N PRO A 114 2.65 -4.17 0.71
CA PRO A 114 1.29 -4.46 0.30
C PRO A 114 1.01 -5.97 0.23
N ARG A 115 1.97 -6.77 -0.25
CA ARG A 115 1.84 -8.24 -0.29
C ARG A 115 1.51 -8.83 1.08
N THR A 116 2.10 -8.27 2.13
CA THR A 116 1.91 -8.75 3.50
C THR A 116 0.64 -8.18 4.14
N ILE A 117 0.49 -6.86 4.10
CA ILE A 117 -0.63 -6.16 4.76
C ILE A 117 -1.98 -6.51 4.12
N LEU A 118 -2.05 -6.48 2.78
CA LEU A 118 -3.29 -6.78 2.06
C LEU A 118 -3.64 -8.28 2.05
N SER A 119 -2.73 -9.15 2.49
CA SER A 119 -3.04 -10.57 2.76
C SER A 119 -3.66 -10.80 4.13
N ASP A 120 -3.84 -9.76 4.95
CA ASP A 120 -4.56 -9.90 6.21
C ASP A 120 -6.01 -10.35 5.98
N LYS A 121 -6.49 -11.28 6.82
CA LYS A 121 -7.83 -11.87 6.69
C LYS A 121 -8.94 -10.82 6.74
N SER A 122 -8.77 -9.76 7.54
CA SER A 122 -9.74 -8.68 7.64
C SER A 122 -9.94 -7.95 6.32
N ILE A 123 -8.89 -7.84 5.50
CA ILE A 123 -8.93 -7.20 4.17
C ILE A 123 -9.38 -8.21 3.11
N GLN A 124 -8.83 -9.42 3.12
CA GLN A 124 -9.17 -10.47 2.14
C GLN A 124 -10.65 -10.88 2.20
N ASN A 125 -11.29 -10.81 3.37
CA ASN A 125 -12.72 -11.06 3.51
C ASN A 125 -13.61 -9.98 2.84
N ILE A 126 -13.08 -8.78 2.58
CA ILE A 126 -13.79 -7.69 1.91
C ILE A 126 -13.65 -7.81 0.40
N PHE A 127 -12.44 -8.07 -0.07
CA PHE A 127 -12.12 -8.25 -1.47
C PHE A 127 -11.02 -9.30 -1.63
N ASN A 128 -11.43 -10.51 -1.99
CA ASN A 128 -10.51 -11.64 -2.13
C ASN A 128 -9.71 -11.51 -3.43
N HIS A 129 -8.48 -11.04 -3.34
CA HIS A 129 -7.58 -10.87 -4.47
C HIS A 129 -6.14 -11.20 -4.07
N LYS A 130 -5.31 -11.49 -5.05
CA LYS A 130 -3.87 -11.61 -4.84
C LYS A 130 -3.26 -10.21 -4.78
N PRO A 131 -2.68 -9.78 -3.65
CA PRO A 131 -2.07 -8.47 -3.53
C PRO A 131 -0.94 -8.27 -4.54
N LEU A 132 -0.92 -7.08 -5.16
CA LEU A 132 0.09 -6.69 -6.11
C LEU A 132 1.44 -6.47 -5.40
N ILE A 133 2.51 -6.81 -6.09
CA ILE A 133 3.90 -6.54 -5.69
C ILE A 133 4.75 -6.60 -6.96
N TYR A 134 5.77 -5.78 -7.06
CA TYR A 134 6.75 -5.85 -8.15
C TYR A 134 7.49 -7.18 -8.14
N ASP A 135 7.71 -7.76 -9.32
CA ASP A 135 8.36 -9.06 -9.46
C ASP A 135 9.76 -9.09 -8.85
N GLU A 136 10.51 -8.00 -8.97
CA GLU A 136 11.81 -7.84 -8.34
C GLU A 136 11.76 -8.04 -6.82
N TYR A 137 10.73 -7.56 -6.15
CA TYR A 137 10.57 -7.78 -4.70
C TYR A 137 9.92 -9.12 -4.36
N ALA A 138 9.04 -9.61 -5.24
CA ALA A 138 8.36 -10.89 -5.03
C ALA A 138 9.32 -12.08 -4.99
N TYR A 139 10.36 -12.02 -5.83
CA TYR A 139 11.35 -13.08 -6.00
C TYR A 139 12.72 -12.77 -5.40
N LEU A 140 12.91 -11.60 -4.80
CA LEU A 140 14.16 -11.23 -4.15
C LEU A 140 14.48 -12.19 -3.00
N ASN A 141 15.61 -12.89 -3.13
CA ASN A 141 16.11 -13.79 -2.10
C ASN A 141 17.15 -13.07 -1.24
N ILE A 142 16.89 -12.98 0.05
CA ILE A 142 17.79 -12.42 1.03
C ILE A 142 18.11 -13.52 2.05
N LYS A 143 19.39 -13.87 2.19
CA LYS A 143 19.85 -14.92 3.10
C LYS A 143 19.11 -16.26 2.94
N GLY A 144 18.91 -16.70 1.71
CA GLY A 144 18.27 -17.99 1.41
C GLY A 144 16.73 -18.00 1.54
N ARG A 145 16.10 -16.85 1.77
CA ARG A 145 14.65 -16.74 1.95
C ARG A 145 14.09 -15.57 1.17
N LEU A 146 12.91 -15.74 0.58
CA LEU A 146 12.24 -14.68 -0.17
C LEU A 146 11.86 -13.49 0.74
N LEU A 147 12.06 -12.26 0.25
CA LEU A 147 11.73 -11.02 0.94
C LEU A 147 10.31 -11.00 1.52
N PRO A 148 9.24 -11.39 0.78
CA PRO A 148 7.89 -11.39 1.35
C PRO A 148 7.72 -12.33 2.55
N LYS A 149 8.54 -13.39 2.64
CA LYS A 149 8.50 -14.29 3.81
C LYS A 149 9.14 -13.67 5.04
N HIS A 150 10.18 -12.82 4.89
CA HIS A 150 10.74 -12.06 6.00
C HIS A 150 9.73 -11.03 6.52
N LEU A 151 9.15 -10.23 5.62
CA LEU A 151 8.15 -9.23 5.99
C LEU A 151 6.90 -9.86 6.60
N GLY A 152 6.45 -11.00 6.06
CA GLY A 152 5.33 -11.76 6.61
C GLY A 152 5.62 -12.23 8.04
N GLU A 153 6.84 -12.71 8.31
CA GLU A 153 7.20 -13.12 9.68
C GLU A 153 7.18 -11.93 10.64
N PHE A 154 7.72 -10.77 10.26
CA PHE A 154 7.66 -9.55 11.10
C PHE A 154 6.22 -9.13 11.34
N TYR A 155 5.36 -9.20 10.32
CA TYR A 155 3.96 -8.82 10.41
C TYR A 155 3.16 -9.73 11.35
N TYR A 156 3.27 -11.05 11.20
CA TYR A 156 2.48 -12.00 12.00
C TYR A 156 3.00 -12.16 13.44
N LYS A 157 4.27 -11.84 13.71
CA LYS A 157 4.87 -11.85 15.05
C LYS A 157 4.96 -10.46 15.68
N ARG A 158 4.35 -9.43 15.06
CA ARG A 158 4.40 -8.06 15.56
C ARG A 158 3.66 -7.93 16.89
N LYS A 159 4.15 -7.04 17.72
CA LYS A 159 3.44 -6.55 18.90
C LYS A 159 2.31 -5.59 18.51
N ASP A 160 2.61 -4.67 17.61
CA ASP A 160 1.74 -3.65 17.02
C ASP A 160 2.28 -3.29 15.63
N ILE A 161 1.61 -2.41 14.91
CA ILE A 161 2.03 -2.02 13.56
C ILE A 161 3.34 -1.21 13.57
N GLU A 162 3.62 -0.48 14.63
CA GLU A 162 4.86 0.27 14.78
C GLU A 162 6.07 -0.68 14.88
N ASP A 163 5.95 -1.78 15.62
CA ASP A 163 6.97 -2.84 15.71
C ASP A 163 7.25 -3.46 14.33
N PHE A 164 6.18 -3.73 13.55
CA PHE A 164 6.32 -4.21 12.16
C PHE A 164 7.07 -3.22 11.27
N ILE A 165 6.70 -1.93 11.32
CA ILE A 165 7.34 -0.88 10.54
C ILE A 165 8.82 -0.77 10.89
N LYS A 166 9.16 -0.72 12.18
CA LYS A 166 10.55 -0.62 12.66
C LYS A 166 11.40 -1.82 12.25
N LYS A 167 10.91 -3.05 12.46
CA LYS A 167 11.61 -4.28 12.07
C LYS A 167 11.84 -4.37 10.57
N SER A 168 10.80 -4.03 9.79
CA SER A 168 10.88 -4.02 8.33
C SER A 168 11.89 -2.98 7.84
N TRP A 169 11.88 -1.78 8.43
CA TRP A 169 12.81 -0.71 8.10
C TRP A 169 14.27 -1.07 8.43
N GLU A 170 14.53 -1.61 9.61
CA GLU A 170 15.88 -2.07 9.99
C GLU A 170 16.39 -3.17 9.06
N PHE A 171 15.51 -4.12 8.71
CA PHE A 171 15.84 -5.18 7.76
C PHE A 171 16.18 -4.62 6.38
N VAL A 172 15.36 -3.74 5.83
CA VAL A 172 15.56 -3.16 4.51
C VAL A 172 16.83 -2.30 4.46
N LYS A 173 17.10 -1.46 5.45
CA LYS A 173 18.36 -0.71 5.56
C LYS A 173 19.59 -1.62 5.58
N LYS A 174 19.51 -2.72 6.34
CA LYS A 174 20.62 -3.68 6.44
C LYS A 174 20.91 -4.39 5.11
N HIS A 175 19.91 -4.54 4.26
CA HIS A 175 19.97 -5.23 2.98
C HIS A 175 19.78 -4.30 1.77
N GLU A 176 20.04 -3.01 1.95
CA GLU A 176 19.86 -1.99 0.93
C GLU A 176 20.60 -2.29 -0.37
N LYS A 177 21.82 -2.83 -0.27
CA LYS A 177 22.64 -3.17 -1.44
C LYS A 177 22.01 -4.27 -2.31
N GLU A 178 21.40 -5.27 -1.68
CA GLU A 178 20.68 -6.35 -2.35
C GLU A 178 19.38 -5.83 -2.98
N ILE A 179 18.66 -4.99 -2.25
CA ILE A 179 17.38 -4.39 -2.70
C ILE A 179 17.60 -3.40 -3.87
N ASN A 180 18.69 -2.66 -3.87
CA ASN A 180 18.98 -1.71 -4.95
C ASN A 180 19.52 -2.38 -6.23
N LYS A 181 19.83 -3.67 -6.18
CA LYS A 181 20.25 -4.46 -7.35
C LYS A 181 19.10 -5.24 -7.99
N ALA A 182 17.99 -5.38 -7.27
CA ALA A 182 16.79 -6.00 -7.77
C ALA A 182 16.03 -5.05 -8.70
#